data_c6ca9836708a294b16b516a936a540a5
#
_entry.id   c6ca9836708a294b16b516a936a540a5
#
_cell.length_a   1.000
_cell.length_b   1.000
_cell.length_c   1.000
_cell.angle_alpha   90.00
_cell.angle_beta   90.00
_cell.angle_gamma   90.00
#
_symmetry.space_group_name_H-M   'P 1'
#
loop_
_entity.id
_entity.type
_entity.pdbx_description
1 polymer ?
#
loop_
_entity_poly.entity_id
_entity_poly.type
_entity_poly.pdbx_seq_one_letter_code
_entity_poly.pdbx_strand_id
1 'polypeptide(L)'
;MTELGLTFDWDVQKLWAANLPVVAMPVRELQWLLDKPFWKDGATRLAVSGLDVAGNPGRYPAEYERTLAADLSYPINVILLRSRWVIMDGVHRLLKAWICGHDTILAKQAQEQDIPLFHRHWSDPHHHP
;
A
#
# COMPACT_ATOMS: atom_id res chain seq x y z
N MET A 1 7.25 -5.67 8.55
CA MET A 1 6.51 -6.90 8.28
C MET A 1 7.22 -7.71 7.22
N THR A 2 7.92 -8.74 7.64
CA THR A 2 8.75 -9.55 6.75
C THR A 2 7.92 -10.41 5.79
N GLU A 3 6.81 -10.95 6.25
CA GLU A 3 5.95 -11.81 5.44
C GLU A 3 5.32 -11.12 4.24
N LEU A 4 5.18 -9.79 4.31
CA LEU A 4 4.62 -8.99 3.22
C LEU A 4 5.71 -8.32 2.37
N GLY A 5 6.99 -8.56 2.67
CA GLY A 5 8.08 -7.86 2.01
C GLY A 5 8.18 -6.39 2.39
N LEU A 6 7.54 -5.99 3.49
CA LEU A 6 7.46 -4.59 3.92
C LEU A 6 8.47 -4.27 5.03
N THR A 7 9.67 -4.84 4.92
CA THR A 7 10.78 -4.52 5.82
C THR A 7 11.49 -3.23 5.42
N PHE A 8 11.16 -2.68 4.24
CA PHE A 8 11.80 -1.47 3.73
C PHE A 8 11.12 -0.23 4.28
N ASP A 9 11.90 0.80 4.52
CA ASP A 9 11.41 2.09 4.94
C ASP A 9 11.25 2.97 3.68
N TRP A 10 10.02 3.11 3.21
CA TRP A 10 9.71 3.85 1.99
C TRP A 10 9.70 5.35 2.25
N ASP A 11 10.38 6.11 1.41
CA ASP A 11 10.23 7.56 1.37
C ASP A 11 9.05 7.90 0.46
N VAL A 12 7.93 8.27 1.06
CA VAL A 12 6.67 8.47 0.34
C VAL A 12 6.79 9.60 -0.68
N GLN A 13 7.50 10.67 -0.38
CA GLN A 13 7.68 11.78 -1.32
C GLN A 13 8.46 11.34 -2.54
N LYS A 14 9.52 10.56 -2.35
CA LYS A 14 10.28 10.01 -3.47
C LYS A 14 9.44 9.02 -4.27
N LEU A 15 8.62 8.24 -3.59
CA LEU A 15 7.71 7.30 -4.23
C LEU A 15 6.72 8.03 -5.14
N TRP A 16 6.13 9.12 -4.64
CA TRP A 16 5.19 9.92 -5.43
C TRP A 16 5.87 10.58 -6.63
N ALA A 17 7.13 10.99 -6.48
CA ALA A 17 7.87 11.65 -7.55
C ALA A 17 8.44 10.69 -8.57
N ALA A 18 8.51 9.39 -8.27
CA ALA A 18 9.11 8.41 -9.17
C ALA A 18 8.31 8.28 -10.46
N ASN A 19 9.01 8.31 -11.59
CA ASN A 19 8.39 8.17 -12.90
C ASN A 19 8.29 6.69 -13.26
N LEU A 20 7.25 6.05 -12.76
CA LEU A 20 6.98 4.64 -12.96
C LEU A 20 5.63 4.47 -13.67
N PRO A 21 5.40 3.35 -14.36
CA PRO A 21 4.16 3.16 -15.10
C PRO A 21 2.93 3.12 -14.18
N VAL A 22 1.86 3.79 -14.61
CA VAL A 22 0.57 3.76 -13.92
C VAL A 22 -0.40 2.99 -14.79
N VAL A 23 -0.98 1.94 -14.23
CA VAL A 23 -1.92 1.08 -14.96
C VAL A 23 -3.15 0.82 -14.09
N ALA A 24 -4.25 0.42 -14.73
CA ALA A 24 -5.43 -0.07 -14.02
C ALA A 24 -5.20 -1.53 -13.68
N MET A 25 -5.12 -1.84 -12.39
CA MET A 25 -4.91 -3.21 -11.92
C MET A 25 -6.23 -3.81 -11.41
N PRO A 26 -6.44 -5.12 -11.58
CA PRO A 26 -7.58 -5.77 -10.94
C PRO A 26 -7.48 -5.67 -9.41
N VAL A 27 -8.54 -5.21 -8.78
CA VAL A 27 -8.60 -5.14 -7.31
C VAL A 27 -8.39 -6.53 -6.71
N ARG A 28 -8.87 -7.57 -7.36
CA ARG A 28 -8.72 -8.95 -6.87
C ARG A 28 -7.26 -9.39 -6.70
N GLU A 29 -6.33 -8.79 -7.44
CA GLU A 29 -4.90 -9.12 -7.30
C GLU A 29 -4.29 -8.51 -6.04
N LEU A 30 -4.97 -7.55 -5.45
CA LEU A 30 -4.49 -6.81 -4.28
C LEU A 30 -5.34 -7.05 -3.03
N GLN A 31 -6.52 -7.66 -3.18
CA GLN A 31 -7.45 -7.79 -2.06
C GLN A 31 -6.93 -8.67 -0.93
N TRP A 32 -5.95 -9.54 -1.21
CA TRP A 32 -5.31 -10.35 -0.17
C TRP A 32 -4.62 -9.49 0.89
N LEU A 33 -4.28 -8.24 0.53
CA LEU A 33 -3.64 -7.29 1.44
C LEU A 33 -4.63 -6.72 2.46
N LEU A 34 -5.94 -6.81 2.17
CA LEU A 34 -6.96 -6.20 3.03
C LEU A 34 -7.15 -6.95 4.34
N ASP A 35 -6.70 -8.20 4.46
CA ASP A 35 -6.75 -8.91 5.73
C ASP A 35 -5.45 -8.77 6.53
N LYS A 36 -4.50 -8.00 6.03
CA LYS A 36 -3.22 -7.77 6.70
C LYS A 36 -3.29 -6.54 7.60
N PRO A 37 -2.62 -6.56 8.77
CA PRO A 37 -2.71 -5.45 9.72
C PRO A 37 -1.76 -4.32 9.33
N PHE A 38 -2.29 -3.30 8.68
CA PHE A 38 -1.50 -2.14 8.25
C PHE A 38 -1.56 -0.98 9.23
N TRP A 39 -2.59 -0.91 10.09
CA TRP A 39 -2.82 0.24 10.95
C TRP A 39 -2.70 -0.14 12.42
N LYS A 40 -2.42 0.86 13.26
CA LYS A 40 -2.31 0.65 14.70
C LYS A 40 -3.68 0.74 15.37
N ASP A 41 -3.82 0.06 16.51
CA ASP A 41 -4.96 0.17 17.40
C ASP A 41 -4.41 0.68 18.74
N GLY A 42 -4.64 1.96 19.05
CA GLY A 42 -4.05 2.60 20.21
C GLY A 42 -2.53 2.53 20.19
N ALA A 43 -1.94 1.88 21.18
CA ALA A 43 -0.49 1.68 21.26
C ALA A 43 0.00 0.46 20.46
N THR A 44 -0.90 -0.42 20.00
CA THR A 44 -0.54 -1.63 19.29
C THR A 44 -0.34 -1.32 17.81
N ARG A 45 0.89 -1.48 17.34
CA ARG A 45 1.20 -1.23 15.92
C ARG A 45 0.80 -2.43 15.08
N LEU A 46 0.39 -2.15 13.82
CA LEU A 46 0.04 -3.17 12.83
C LEU A 46 -0.98 -4.18 13.37
N ALA A 47 -2.03 -3.66 13.99
CA ALA A 47 -3.06 -4.47 14.65
C ALA A 47 -4.39 -4.48 13.90
N VAL A 48 -4.60 -3.55 12.94
CA VAL A 48 -5.89 -3.35 12.28
C VAL A 48 -5.74 -3.54 10.78
N SER A 49 -6.57 -4.39 10.20
CA SER A 49 -6.61 -4.62 8.75
C SER A 49 -7.69 -3.79 8.08
N GLY A 50 -7.65 -3.72 6.74
CA GLY A 50 -8.73 -3.11 5.97
C GLY A 50 -10.06 -3.81 6.20
N LEU A 51 -10.07 -5.13 6.29
CA LEU A 51 -11.29 -5.88 6.55
C LEU A 51 -11.86 -5.61 7.93
N ASP A 52 -11.00 -5.37 8.93
CA ASP A 52 -11.46 -4.97 10.27
C ASP A 52 -12.22 -3.65 10.22
N VAL A 53 -11.70 -2.69 9.48
CA VAL A 53 -12.33 -1.37 9.33
C VAL A 53 -13.65 -1.50 8.58
N ALA A 54 -13.69 -2.24 7.48
CA ALA A 54 -14.89 -2.44 6.70
C ALA A 54 -15.98 -3.19 7.50
N GLY A 55 -15.56 -4.17 8.31
CA GLY A 55 -16.48 -4.98 9.10
C GLY A 55 -16.99 -4.30 10.37
N ASN A 56 -16.25 -3.29 10.87
CA ASN A 56 -16.64 -2.59 12.09
C ASN A 56 -16.24 -1.11 12.05
N PRO A 57 -16.89 -0.32 11.16
CA PRO A 57 -16.54 1.11 11.01
C PRO A 57 -16.69 1.90 12.31
N GLY A 58 -17.63 1.51 13.15
CA GLY A 58 -17.87 2.21 14.43
C GLY A 58 -16.73 2.06 15.42
N ARG A 59 -15.95 0.98 15.32
CA ARG A 59 -14.78 0.77 16.16
C ARG A 59 -13.57 1.53 15.64
N TYR A 60 -13.48 1.72 14.32
CA TYR A 60 -12.32 2.36 13.67
C TYR A 60 -12.77 3.58 12.86
N PRO A 61 -13.39 4.59 13.51
CA PRO A 61 -14.00 5.70 12.78
C PRO A 61 -12.99 6.53 11.99
N ALA A 62 -11.78 6.75 12.54
CA ALA A 62 -10.76 7.55 11.86
C ALA A 62 -10.30 6.88 10.57
N GLU A 63 -10.04 5.58 10.61
CA GLU A 63 -9.61 4.85 9.42
C GLU A 63 -10.73 4.74 8.40
N TYR A 64 -11.97 4.56 8.87
CA TYR A 64 -13.13 4.51 7.97
C TYR A 64 -13.36 5.85 7.26
N GLU A 65 -13.25 6.96 7.99
CA GLU A 65 -13.38 8.30 7.41
C GLU A 65 -12.30 8.56 6.36
N ARG A 66 -11.06 8.19 6.63
CA ARG A 66 -9.96 8.31 5.66
C ARG A 66 -10.22 7.46 4.43
N THR A 67 -10.80 6.28 4.60
CA THR A 67 -11.18 5.42 3.48
C THR A 67 -12.22 6.08 2.61
N LEU A 68 -13.28 6.60 3.20
CA LEU A 68 -14.35 7.26 2.43
C LEU A 68 -13.87 8.53 1.75
N ALA A 69 -12.93 9.26 2.36
CA ALA A 69 -12.37 10.48 1.80
C ALA A 69 -11.29 10.24 0.76
N ALA A 70 -10.81 9.00 0.62
CA ALA A 70 -9.74 8.68 -0.33
C ALA A 70 -10.15 8.99 -1.76
N ASP A 71 -9.21 9.55 -2.53
CA ASP A 71 -9.44 9.94 -3.92
C ASP A 71 -8.84 8.89 -4.85
N LEU A 72 -9.69 8.14 -5.53
CA LEU A 72 -9.28 7.06 -6.43
C LEU A 72 -8.69 7.55 -7.75
N SER A 73 -8.74 8.85 -8.05
CA SER A 73 -8.06 9.41 -9.20
C SER A 73 -6.54 9.44 -9.03
N TYR A 74 -6.06 9.39 -7.79
CA TYR A 74 -4.62 9.24 -7.51
C TYR A 74 -4.27 7.76 -7.42
N PRO A 75 -3.20 7.32 -8.08
CA PRO A 75 -2.84 5.90 -8.06
C PRO A 75 -2.30 5.48 -6.68
N ILE A 76 -2.57 4.23 -6.32
CA ILE A 76 -1.84 3.59 -5.24
C ILE A 76 -0.42 3.27 -5.73
N ASN A 77 0.49 2.98 -4.82
CA ASN A 77 1.85 2.59 -5.18
C ASN A 77 2.07 1.14 -4.77
N VAL A 78 2.47 0.32 -5.74
CA VAL A 78 2.67 -1.11 -5.54
C VAL A 78 4.04 -1.51 -6.05
N ILE A 79 4.57 -2.61 -5.52
CA ILE A 79 5.83 -3.20 -5.96
C ILE A 79 5.65 -4.69 -6.19
N LEU A 80 6.30 -5.21 -7.23
CA LEU A 80 6.31 -6.64 -7.50
C LEU A 80 7.49 -7.27 -6.77
N LEU A 81 7.20 -8.06 -5.74
CA LEU A 81 8.20 -8.79 -4.96
C LEU A 81 7.91 -10.27 -5.06
N ARG A 82 8.88 -11.05 -5.53
CA ARG A 82 8.76 -12.51 -5.65
C ARG A 82 7.47 -12.92 -6.35
N SER A 83 7.21 -12.28 -7.49
CA SER A 83 6.04 -12.55 -8.34
C SER A 83 4.70 -12.19 -7.70
N ARG A 84 4.70 -11.34 -6.68
CA ARG A 84 3.48 -10.93 -5.98
C ARG A 84 3.45 -9.42 -5.78
N TRP A 85 2.31 -8.81 -6.08
CA TRP A 85 2.13 -7.37 -5.89
C TRP A 85 1.89 -7.06 -4.42
N VAL A 86 2.67 -6.12 -3.89
CA VAL A 86 2.59 -5.65 -2.50
C VAL A 86 2.36 -4.15 -2.52
N ILE A 87 1.48 -3.66 -1.65
CA ILE A 87 1.20 -2.23 -1.58
C ILE A 87 2.26 -1.51 -0.74
N MET A 88 2.72 -0.36 -1.25
CA MET A 88 3.65 0.52 -0.54
C MET A 88 2.96 1.75 0.02
N ASP A 89 1.91 2.23 -0.65
CA ASP A 89 1.17 3.41 -0.25
C ASP A 89 -0.23 3.34 -0.86
N GLY A 90 -1.24 3.70 -0.06
CA GLY A 90 -2.60 3.81 -0.55
C GLY A 90 -3.56 2.72 -0.09
N VAL A 91 -3.36 2.13 1.09
CA VAL A 91 -4.26 1.09 1.62
C VAL A 91 -5.69 1.62 1.76
N HIS A 92 -5.89 2.90 2.14
CA HIS A 92 -7.22 3.48 2.22
C HIS A 92 -7.90 3.53 0.85
N ARG A 93 -7.14 3.84 -0.21
CA ARG A 93 -7.68 3.84 -1.59
C ARG A 93 -8.05 2.43 -2.02
N LEU A 94 -7.21 1.44 -1.70
CA LEU A 94 -7.51 0.05 -2.02
C LEU A 94 -8.78 -0.41 -1.30
N LEU A 95 -8.91 -0.09 -0.01
CA LEU A 95 -10.09 -0.46 0.76
C LEU A 95 -11.34 0.19 0.17
N LYS A 96 -11.26 1.48 -0.19
CA LYS A 96 -12.39 2.18 -0.81
C LYS A 96 -12.81 1.53 -2.11
N ALA A 97 -11.87 1.21 -2.98
CA ALA A 97 -12.18 0.55 -4.25
C ALA A 97 -12.90 -0.78 -4.01
N TRP A 98 -12.45 -1.55 -3.03
CA TRP A 98 -13.05 -2.82 -2.69
C TRP A 98 -14.46 -2.65 -2.13
N ILE A 99 -14.64 -1.73 -1.17
CA ILE A 99 -15.96 -1.44 -0.56
C ILE A 99 -16.97 -0.99 -1.62
N CYS A 100 -16.53 -0.13 -2.55
CA CYS A 100 -17.39 0.42 -3.60
C CYS A 100 -17.60 -0.54 -4.77
N GLY A 101 -16.99 -1.72 -4.75
CA GLY A 101 -17.19 -2.74 -5.79
C GLY A 101 -16.49 -2.43 -7.11
N HIS A 102 -15.42 -1.65 -7.09
CA HIS A 102 -14.64 -1.40 -8.30
C HIS A 102 -13.86 -2.64 -8.72
N ASP A 103 -13.85 -2.95 -10.01
CA ASP A 103 -13.08 -4.07 -10.55
C ASP A 103 -11.60 -3.75 -10.66
N THR A 104 -11.26 -2.49 -10.89
CA THR A 104 -9.89 -2.03 -11.08
C THR A 104 -9.57 -0.83 -10.21
N ILE A 105 -8.27 -0.61 -10.01
CA ILE A 105 -7.74 0.55 -9.29
C ILE A 105 -6.48 1.02 -10.01
N LEU A 106 -6.28 2.33 -10.09
CA LEU A 106 -5.05 2.88 -10.65
C LEU A 106 -3.88 2.58 -9.73
N ALA A 107 -2.80 2.05 -10.29
CA ALA A 107 -1.62 1.66 -9.54
C ALA A 107 -0.35 2.06 -10.26
N LYS A 108 0.54 2.74 -9.56
CA LYS A 108 1.91 2.98 -10.02
C LYS A 108 2.72 1.74 -9.65
N GLN A 109 3.34 1.12 -10.65
CA GLN A 109 3.99 -0.19 -10.50
C GLN A 109 5.49 -0.06 -10.47
N ALA A 110 6.10 -0.54 -9.37
CA ALA A 110 7.55 -0.63 -9.22
C ALA A 110 8.00 -2.08 -9.29
N GLN A 111 9.26 -2.26 -9.65
CA GLN A 111 9.96 -3.54 -9.61
C GLN A 111 11.04 -3.48 -8.54
N GLU A 112 11.63 -4.62 -8.19
CA GLU A 112 12.68 -4.64 -7.16
C GLU A 112 13.87 -3.75 -7.53
N GLN A 113 14.21 -3.66 -8.81
CA GLN A 113 15.30 -2.78 -9.26
C GLN A 113 15.03 -1.30 -9.03
N ASP A 114 13.77 -0.90 -8.81
CA ASP A 114 13.39 0.48 -8.58
C ASP A 114 13.54 0.90 -7.11
N ILE A 115 13.80 -0.04 -6.20
CA ILE A 115 13.88 0.23 -4.76
C ILE A 115 14.80 1.40 -4.42
N PRO A 116 16.01 1.54 -5.02
CA PRO A 116 16.88 2.67 -4.71
C PRO A 116 16.27 4.05 -4.98
N LEU A 117 15.22 4.12 -5.83
CA LEU A 117 14.57 5.39 -6.16
C LEU A 117 13.77 5.95 -5.00
N PHE A 118 13.29 5.10 -4.08
CA PHE A 118 12.36 5.52 -3.05
C PHE A 118 12.59 4.90 -1.67
N HIS A 119 13.60 4.04 -1.51
CA HIS A 119 13.93 3.49 -0.19
C HIS A 119 14.71 4.53 0.61
N ARG A 120 14.23 4.86 1.81
CA ARG A 120 14.79 5.94 2.61
C ARG A 120 16.23 5.67 3.04
N HIS A 121 16.52 4.44 3.41
CA HIS A 121 17.82 4.03 3.93
C HIS A 121 18.50 3.01 3.03
N TRP A 122 18.14 2.99 1.74
CA TRP A 122 18.72 2.04 0.82
C TRP A 122 20.22 2.25 0.69
N SER A 123 20.96 1.16 0.85
CA SER A 123 22.39 1.14 0.67
C SER A 123 22.72 -0.03 -0.27
N ASP A 124 23.24 0.29 -1.45
CA ASP A 124 23.66 -0.73 -2.39
C ASP A 124 24.80 -1.54 -1.76
N PRO A 125 24.70 -2.86 -1.65
CA PRO A 125 25.79 -3.67 -1.08
C PRO A 125 27.09 -3.57 -1.87
N HIS A 126 27.06 -3.13 -3.13
CA HIS A 126 28.24 -2.92 -3.96
C HIS A 126 28.70 -1.47 -3.98
N HIS A 127 28.00 -0.59 -3.27
CA HIS A 127 28.32 0.82 -3.21
C HIS A 127 28.78 1.18 -1.81
N HIS A 128 30.01 1.65 -1.71
CA HIS A 128 30.57 2.11 -0.46
C HIS A 128 30.87 3.61 -0.56
N PRO A 129 30.26 4.40 0.33
CA PRO A 129 30.55 5.84 0.35
C PRO A 129 31.98 6.12 0.72
#